data_092e9f6cd94227ced7ecc1b099e2f646
#
_entry.id   092e9f6cd94227ced7ecc1b099e2f646
#
_cell.length_a   1.000
_cell.length_b   1.000
_cell.length_c   1.000
_cell.angle_alpha   90.00
_cell.angle_beta   90.00
_cell.angle_gamma   90.00
#
_symmetry.space_group_name_H-M   'P 1'
#
loop_
_entity.id
_entity.type
_entity.pdbx_description
1 polymer ?
#
loop_
_entity_poly.entity_id
_entity_poly.type
_entity_poly.pdbx_seq_one_letter_code
_entity_poly.pdbx_strand_id
1 'polypeptide(L)'
;MCIRDRPNEDKDFFPVDLIEISKNLAKEKGIDSEEILLAMETAIAKAGRTKYGQEFDIRAQVDRQSGKIGLYRYMEIVDSLEEQPEEERINKIDLKKALLKKPEAKIGEFIIDQLPQIDFGRIAVQTAKQVIFQKVKEAERSVQFHNFKDRVGEIVNGIVKRVEYGNIIVDLGKAEALLKRDELLNRETFRRSDRIRAYIYDVREETNGPQIFLSRAHNEFLVMLFKQEVPEIYDGIIEVKSVARDPGSRAKIAVTTKDKSIDPVGACVGMRGSRVQAVVNELQGEKIDLSLIHI
;
A
#
# COMPACT_ATOMS: atom_id res chain seq x y z
N MET A 1 -21.41 40.06 47.41
CA MET A 1 -22.08 39.69 46.18
C MET A 1 -21.52 38.31 45.79
N CYS A 2 -22.24 37.26 46.22
CA CYS A 2 -21.77 35.87 46.12
C CYS A 2 -21.93 35.35 44.69
N ILE A 3 -20.85 34.92 44.08
CA ILE A 3 -20.87 34.17 42.84
C ILE A 3 -21.27 32.74 43.22
N ARG A 4 -22.52 32.38 42.87
CA ARG A 4 -23.01 30.99 42.96
C ARG A 4 -22.21 30.13 42.02
N ASP A 5 -21.56 29.11 42.58
CA ASP A 5 -21.06 27.96 41.84
C ASP A 5 -22.23 27.30 41.06
N ARG A 6 -22.17 27.34 39.77
CA ARG A 6 -23.03 26.51 38.92
C ARG A 6 -22.48 25.07 38.94
N PRO A 7 -23.31 24.07 39.13
CA PRO A 7 -22.88 22.70 38.99
C PRO A 7 -22.42 22.48 37.56
N ASN A 8 -21.29 21.76 37.46
CA ASN A 8 -20.67 21.30 36.22
C ASN A 8 -21.71 20.51 35.44
N GLU A 9 -22.42 21.17 34.53
CA GLU A 9 -23.21 20.46 33.52
C GLU A 9 -22.23 19.63 32.69
N ASP A 10 -22.44 18.34 32.70
CA ASP A 10 -21.80 17.36 31.81
C ASP A 10 -21.72 17.98 30.42
N LYS A 11 -20.52 18.39 30.03
CA LYS A 11 -20.25 18.72 28.65
C LYS A 11 -20.37 17.39 27.93
N ASP A 12 -21.55 17.13 27.42
CA ASP A 12 -21.79 16.09 26.40
C ASP A 12 -20.74 16.33 25.32
N PHE A 13 -19.68 15.56 25.43
CA PHE A 13 -18.70 15.40 24.35
C PHE A 13 -19.50 14.78 23.21
N PHE A 14 -19.73 15.54 22.15
CA PHE A 14 -20.42 15.08 20.94
C PHE A 14 -19.97 13.66 20.68
N PRO A 15 -20.85 12.66 20.65
CA PRO A 15 -20.50 11.33 20.22
C PRO A 15 -20.12 11.47 18.75
N VAL A 16 -18.83 11.58 18.50
CA VAL A 16 -18.29 11.47 17.15
C VAL A 16 -18.76 10.10 16.70
N ASP A 17 -19.67 10.07 15.74
CA ASP A 17 -20.26 8.82 15.30
C ASP A 17 -19.20 8.05 14.51
N LEU A 18 -18.36 7.30 15.26
CA LEU A 18 -17.22 6.56 14.74
C LEU A 18 -17.64 5.56 13.65
N ILE A 19 -18.88 5.08 13.74
CA ILE A 19 -19.46 4.16 12.78
C ILE A 19 -19.72 4.91 11.47
N GLU A 20 -20.27 6.11 11.52
CA GLU A 20 -20.52 6.91 10.33
C GLU A 20 -19.20 7.35 9.66
N ILE A 21 -18.22 7.74 10.45
CA ILE A 21 -16.87 8.08 9.96
C ILE A 21 -16.22 6.86 9.31
N SER A 22 -16.28 5.68 9.94
CA SER A 22 -15.70 4.46 9.37
C SER A 22 -16.37 4.07 8.05
N LYS A 23 -17.71 4.18 7.96
CA LYS A 23 -18.48 3.91 6.73
C LYS A 23 -18.16 4.90 5.61
N ASN A 24 -18.00 6.18 5.92
CA ASN A 24 -17.68 7.20 4.93
C ASN A 24 -16.24 7.01 4.40
N LEU A 25 -15.27 6.74 5.28
CA LEU A 25 -13.90 6.41 4.89
C LEU A 25 -13.84 5.11 4.09
N ALA A 26 -14.59 4.08 4.48
CA ALA A 26 -14.67 2.82 3.77
C ALA A 26 -15.14 3.01 2.31
N LYS A 27 -16.19 3.82 2.10
CA LYS A 27 -16.71 4.15 0.76
C LYS A 27 -15.72 4.97 -0.07
N GLU A 28 -15.08 5.97 0.55
CA GLU A 28 -14.13 6.86 -0.13
C GLU A 28 -12.85 6.14 -0.57
N LYS A 29 -12.37 5.20 0.25
CA LYS A 29 -11.06 4.56 0.08
C LYS A 29 -11.13 3.13 -0.43
N GLY A 30 -12.31 2.52 -0.50
CA GLY A 30 -12.50 1.14 -0.96
C GLY A 30 -11.96 0.10 0.00
N ILE A 31 -11.93 0.40 1.30
CA ILE A 31 -11.42 -0.45 2.40
C ILE A 31 -12.61 -0.97 3.19
N ASP A 32 -12.46 -2.15 3.83
CA ASP A 32 -13.51 -2.67 4.69
C ASP A 32 -13.69 -1.79 5.94
N SER A 33 -14.95 -1.51 6.28
CA SER A 33 -15.29 -0.72 7.47
C SER A 33 -14.84 -1.38 8.77
N GLU A 34 -14.78 -2.71 8.83
CA GLU A 34 -14.29 -3.46 9.98
C GLU A 34 -12.78 -3.24 10.23
N GLU A 35 -11.97 -3.19 9.16
CA GLU A 35 -10.54 -2.90 9.29
C GLU A 35 -10.28 -1.50 9.85
N ILE A 36 -11.10 -0.52 9.44
CA ILE A 36 -11.03 0.85 9.96
C ILE A 36 -11.42 0.89 11.44
N LEU A 37 -12.48 0.19 11.83
CA LEU A 37 -12.89 0.11 13.24
C LEU A 37 -11.82 -0.57 14.11
N LEU A 38 -11.20 -1.64 13.64
CA LEU A 38 -10.11 -2.32 14.34
C LEU A 38 -8.88 -1.40 14.51
N ALA A 39 -8.58 -0.61 13.49
CA ALA A 39 -7.53 0.39 13.56
C ALA A 39 -7.83 1.49 14.59
N MET A 40 -9.11 1.93 14.67
CA MET A 40 -9.56 2.87 15.70
C MET A 40 -9.43 2.28 17.10
N GLU A 41 -9.86 1.03 17.32
CA GLU A 41 -9.69 0.32 18.60
C GLU A 41 -8.22 0.27 19.02
N THR A 42 -7.32 -0.07 18.08
CA THR A 42 -5.87 -0.11 18.33
C THR A 42 -5.32 1.27 18.72
N ALA A 43 -5.75 2.33 18.04
CA ALA A 43 -5.35 3.70 18.33
C ALA A 43 -5.81 4.15 19.71
N ILE A 44 -7.05 3.86 20.07
CA ILE A 44 -7.65 4.21 21.35
C ILE A 44 -6.99 3.43 22.48
N ALA A 45 -6.69 2.14 22.28
CA ALA A 45 -5.94 1.31 23.23
C ALA A 45 -4.54 1.90 23.49
N LYS A 46 -3.84 2.35 22.44
CA LYS A 46 -2.54 3.01 22.56
C LYS A 46 -2.62 4.32 23.37
N ALA A 47 -3.66 5.13 23.13
CA ALA A 47 -3.91 6.34 23.90
C ALA A 47 -4.24 6.02 25.37
N GLY A 48 -5.00 4.94 25.60
CA GLY A 48 -5.29 4.43 26.95
C GLY A 48 -4.01 4.02 27.70
N ARG A 49 -3.12 3.29 27.05
CA ARG A 49 -1.80 2.92 27.63
C ARG A 49 -0.94 4.13 27.97
N THR A 50 -0.98 5.18 27.16
CA THR A 50 -0.24 6.41 27.45
C THR A 50 -0.73 7.09 28.72
N LYS A 51 -2.03 7.02 29.03
CA LYS A 51 -2.63 7.65 30.20
C LYS A 51 -2.57 6.80 31.48
N TYR A 52 -2.85 5.50 31.36
CA TYR A 52 -2.94 4.59 32.52
C TYR A 52 -1.61 3.89 32.82
N GLY A 53 -0.66 3.84 31.89
CA GLY A 53 0.63 3.19 31.97
C GLY A 53 0.86 2.26 30.78
N GLN A 54 2.04 2.34 30.20
CA GLN A 54 2.43 1.52 29.03
C GLN A 54 2.55 0.04 29.37
N GLU A 55 2.71 -0.28 30.64
CA GLU A 55 2.90 -1.63 31.18
C GLU A 55 1.59 -2.44 31.25
N PHE A 56 0.42 -1.76 31.20
CA PHE A 56 -0.88 -2.42 31.30
C PHE A 56 -1.37 -2.93 29.93
N ASP A 57 -1.93 -4.16 29.91
CA ASP A 57 -2.64 -4.67 28.72
C ASP A 57 -4.03 -4.03 28.66
N ILE A 58 -4.07 -2.89 27.98
CA ILE A 58 -5.31 -2.12 27.76
C ILE A 58 -5.76 -2.35 26.33
N ARG A 59 -7.01 -2.79 26.17
CA ARG A 59 -7.68 -2.97 24.90
C ARG A 59 -8.91 -2.09 24.83
N ALA A 60 -9.19 -1.56 23.65
CA ALA A 60 -10.39 -0.80 23.37
C ALA A 60 -11.35 -1.62 22.55
N GLN A 61 -12.62 -1.48 22.80
CA GLN A 61 -13.69 -2.04 21.97
C GLN A 61 -14.68 -0.95 21.62
N VAL A 62 -15.07 -0.89 20.35
CA VAL A 62 -16.14 -0.03 19.86
C VAL A 62 -17.39 -0.87 19.69
N ASP A 63 -18.45 -0.49 20.39
CA ASP A 63 -19.76 -1.13 20.19
C ASP A 63 -20.27 -0.84 18.78
N ARG A 64 -20.48 -1.89 18.00
CA ARG A 64 -20.90 -1.83 16.59
C ARG A 64 -22.30 -1.25 16.40
N GLN A 65 -23.13 -1.18 17.45
CA GLN A 65 -24.49 -0.66 17.39
C GLN A 65 -24.57 0.79 17.88
N SER A 66 -23.98 1.06 19.03
CA SER A 66 -24.09 2.38 19.67
C SER A 66 -22.92 3.33 19.37
N GLY A 67 -21.83 2.84 18.76
CA GLY A 67 -20.61 3.61 18.53
C GLY A 67 -19.83 3.99 19.79
N LYS A 68 -20.27 3.49 20.96
CA LYS A 68 -19.62 3.79 22.24
C LYS A 68 -18.28 3.07 22.36
N ILE A 69 -17.29 3.77 22.90
CA ILE A 69 -15.95 3.24 23.15
C ILE A 69 -15.87 2.75 24.59
N GLY A 70 -15.52 1.46 24.75
CA GLY A 70 -15.14 0.89 26.03
C GLY A 70 -13.63 0.68 26.11
N LEU A 71 -13.02 1.05 27.22
CA LEU A 71 -11.64 0.69 27.53
C LEU A 71 -11.64 -0.40 28.59
N TYR A 72 -10.85 -1.43 28.33
CA TYR A 72 -10.79 -2.61 29.17
C TYR A 72 -9.33 -2.96 29.49
N ARG A 73 -9.06 -3.22 30.76
CA ARG A 73 -7.80 -3.79 31.21
C ARG A 73 -7.92 -5.30 31.30
N TYR A 74 -7.02 -6.00 30.64
CA TYR A 74 -6.93 -7.44 30.65
C TYR A 74 -5.88 -7.91 31.67
N MET A 75 -6.24 -8.83 32.53
CA MET A 75 -5.35 -9.43 33.52
C MET A 75 -5.48 -10.94 33.43
N GLU A 76 -4.38 -11.64 33.20
CA GLU A 76 -4.32 -13.10 33.14
C GLU A 76 -4.36 -13.69 34.54
N ILE A 77 -5.16 -14.74 34.74
CA ILE A 77 -5.27 -15.45 36.02
C ILE A 77 -4.15 -16.47 36.14
N VAL A 78 -3.31 -16.32 37.16
CA VAL A 78 -2.22 -17.25 37.50
C VAL A 78 -2.43 -17.84 38.87
N ASP A 79 -1.85 -19.00 39.12
CA ASP A 79 -1.99 -19.72 40.42
C ASP A 79 -1.27 -18.96 41.52
N SER A 80 -0.04 -18.49 41.27
CA SER A 80 0.75 -17.71 42.23
C SER A 80 1.49 -16.58 41.52
N LEU A 81 1.34 -15.35 42.05
CA LEU A 81 2.06 -14.17 41.56
C LEU A 81 3.55 -14.16 41.95
N GLU A 82 3.93 -14.90 43.01
CA GLU A 82 5.28 -14.91 43.54
C GLU A 82 6.29 -15.61 42.62
N GLU A 83 5.80 -16.60 41.85
CA GLU A 83 6.60 -17.38 40.89
C GLU A 83 6.86 -16.66 39.57
N GLN A 84 6.24 -15.49 39.37
CA GLN A 84 6.35 -14.77 38.10
C GLN A 84 7.38 -13.64 38.17
N PRO A 85 8.08 -13.29 37.05
CA PRO A 85 8.96 -12.13 36.98
C PRO A 85 8.20 -10.84 37.35
N GLU A 86 8.89 -9.89 37.99
CA GLU A 86 8.26 -8.62 38.47
C GLU A 86 7.60 -7.83 37.33
N GLU A 87 8.19 -7.85 36.13
CA GLU A 87 7.68 -7.15 34.95
C GLU A 87 6.34 -7.73 34.45
N GLU A 88 6.12 -9.05 34.63
CA GLU A 88 4.90 -9.72 34.18
C GLU A 88 3.76 -9.67 35.21
N ARG A 89 4.06 -9.44 36.50
CA ARG A 89 3.06 -9.38 37.58
C ARG A 89 2.02 -8.28 37.37
N ILE A 90 2.37 -7.25 36.61
CA ILE A 90 1.53 -6.08 36.39
C ILE A 90 0.25 -6.44 35.62
N ASN A 91 0.32 -7.42 34.71
CA ASN A 91 -0.81 -7.88 33.89
C ASN A 91 -1.37 -9.23 34.34
N LYS A 92 -0.99 -9.71 35.55
CA LYS A 92 -1.43 -10.98 36.10
C LYS A 92 -2.18 -10.76 37.41
N ILE A 93 -3.11 -11.62 37.72
CA ILE A 93 -3.90 -11.61 38.95
C ILE A 93 -3.88 -12.99 39.60
N ASP A 94 -3.77 -13.02 40.93
CA ASP A 94 -3.81 -14.26 41.71
C ASP A 94 -5.21 -14.88 41.68
N LEU A 95 -5.29 -16.23 41.55
CA LEU A 95 -6.54 -16.99 41.49
C LEU A 95 -7.47 -16.64 42.66
N LYS A 96 -6.94 -16.45 43.89
CA LYS A 96 -7.72 -16.09 45.07
C LYS A 96 -8.44 -14.73 44.89
N LYS A 97 -7.78 -13.74 44.29
CA LYS A 97 -8.37 -12.42 44.01
C LYS A 97 -9.30 -12.49 42.79
N ALA A 98 -9.01 -13.35 41.83
CA ALA A 98 -9.83 -13.58 40.66
C ALA A 98 -11.20 -14.18 41.02
N LEU A 99 -11.25 -15.16 41.91
CA LEU A 99 -12.48 -15.80 42.40
C LEU A 99 -13.41 -14.84 43.15
N LEU A 100 -12.87 -13.78 43.79
CA LEU A 100 -13.68 -12.74 44.42
C LEU A 100 -14.45 -11.90 43.42
N LYS A 101 -13.90 -11.73 42.21
CA LYS A 101 -14.54 -10.97 41.12
C LYS A 101 -15.43 -11.83 40.23
N LYS A 102 -14.99 -13.05 39.94
CA LYS A 102 -15.71 -14.02 39.08
C LYS A 102 -15.62 -15.41 39.71
N PRO A 103 -16.72 -15.96 40.27
CA PRO A 103 -16.70 -17.26 41.00
C PRO A 103 -16.29 -18.47 40.15
N GLU A 104 -16.44 -18.38 38.82
CA GLU A 104 -16.11 -19.44 37.87
C GLU A 104 -14.75 -19.26 37.18
N ALA A 105 -13.88 -18.41 37.70
CA ALA A 105 -12.60 -18.09 37.09
C ALA A 105 -11.62 -19.27 37.10
N LYS A 106 -11.00 -19.58 35.97
CA LYS A 106 -10.00 -20.64 35.82
C LYS A 106 -8.64 -20.07 35.52
N ILE A 107 -7.59 -20.79 35.87
CA ILE A 107 -6.21 -20.44 35.53
C ILE A 107 -6.06 -20.37 33.99
N GLY A 108 -5.40 -19.30 33.48
CA GLY A 108 -5.24 -19.02 32.06
C GLY A 108 -6.40 -18.25 31.42
N GLU A 109 -7.49 -17.96 32.18
CA GLU A 109 -8.52 -17.00 31.70
C GLU A 109 -8.12 -15.56 32.01
N PHE A 110 -8.79 -14.61 31.31
CA PHE A 110 -8.59 -13.20 31.55
C PHE A 110 -9.73 -12.59 32.38
N ILE A 111 -9.37 -11.81 33.38
CA ILE A 111 -10.30 -10.86 34.01
C ILE A 111 -10.26 -9.55 33.28
N ILE A 112 -11.44 -9.04 32.94
CA ILE A 112 -11.63 -7.82 32.19
C ILE A 112 -12.20 -6.77 33.15
N ASP A 113 -11.40 -5.78 33.48
CA ASP A 113 -11.83 -4.61 34.25
C ASP A 113 -12.15 -3.45 33.30
N GLN A 114 -13.37 -2.94 33.37
CA GLN A 114 -13.75 -1.75 32.58
C GLN A 114 -13.12 -0.51 33.23
N LEU A 115 -12.33 0.20 32.44
CA LEU A 115 -11.74 1.46 32.86
C LEU A 115 -12.72 2.63 32.66
N PRO A 116 -12.64 3.68 33.50
CA PRO A 116 -13.43 4.87 33.29
C PRO A 116 -13.21 5.47 31.92
N GLN A 117 -14.23 6.08 31.35
CA GLN A 117 -14.09 6.80 30.09
C GLN A 117 -13.04 7.90 30.25
N ILE A 118 -12.07 7.91 29.32
CA ILE A 118 -11.02 8.90 29.34
C ILE A 118 -11.56 10.16 28.64
N ASP A 119 -11.40 11.29 29.31
CA ASP A 119 -11.41 12.57 28.61
C ASP A 119 -10.15 12.60 27.74
N PHE A 120 -10.30 12.26 26.46
CA PHE A 120 -9.20 12.20 25.52
C PHE A 120 -8.66 13.62 25.30
N GLY A 121 -7.68 14.02 26.10
CA GLY A 121 -6.96 15.26 25.90
C GLY A 121 -6.43 15.36 24.46
N ARG A 122 -6.17 16.55 23.98
CA ARG A 122 -5.74 16.84 22.60
C ARG A 122 -4.66 15.89 22.06
N ILE A 123 -3.73 15.45 22.93
CA ILE A 123 -2.62 14.54 22.56
C ILE A 123 -3.14 13.14 22.19
N ALA A 124 -4.09 12.61 22.95
CA ALA A 124 -4.67 11.30 22.68
C ALA A 124 -5.48 11.30 21.37
N VAL A 125 -6.25 12.37 21.11
CA VAL A 125 -6.99 12.54 19.85
C VAL A 125 -6.03 12.64 18.66
N GLN A 126 -4.94 13.37 18.79
CA GLN A 126 -3.94 13.48 17.72
C GLN A 126 -3.25 12.14 17.45
N THR A 127 -2.90 11.40 18.51
CA THR A 127 -2.28 10.08 18.37
C THR A 127 -3.25 9.08 17.70
N ALA A 128 -4.51 9.07 18.13
CA ALA A 128 -5.55 8.24 17.52
C ALA A 128 -5.70 8.58 16.03
N LYS A 129 -5.82 9.87 15.69
CA LYS A 129 -5.89 10.32 14.30
C LYS A 129 -4.68 9.84 13.46
N GLN A 130 -3.49 9.96 14.02
CA GLN A 130 -2.25 9.53 13.31
C GLN A 130 -2.24 8.03 13.05
N VAL A 131 -2.63 7.18 14.03
CA VAL A 131 -2.69 5.73 13.86
C VAL A 131 -3.77 5.34 12.86
N ILE A 132 -4.94 5.99 12.88
CA ILE A 132 -5.99 5.78 11.90
C ILE A 132 -5.47 6.08 10.49
N PHE A 133 -4.84 7.23 10.27
CA PHE A 133 -4.26 7.57 8.97
C PHE A 133 -3.21 6.57 8.51
N GLN A 134 -2.38 6.08 9.43
CA GLN A 134 -1.37 5.08 9.11
C GLN A 134 -2.04 3.77 8.66
N LYS A 135 -3.05 3.28 9.38
CA LYS A 135 -3.76 2.05 9.04
C LYS A 135 -4.53 2.15 7.73
N VAL A 136 -5.21 3.27 7.50
CA VAL A 136 -5.87 3.52 6.21
C VAL A 136 -4.85 3.50 5.07
N LYS A 137 -3.68 4.12 5.26
CA LYS A 137 -2.61 4.11 4.26
C LYS A 137 -2.02 2.72 4.01
N GLU A 138 -1.89 1.90 5.06
CA GLU A 138 -1.45 0.50 4.94
C GLU A 138 -2.47 -0.33 4.13
N ALA A 139 -3.76 -0.18 4.42
CA ALA A 139 -4.82 -0.87 3.68
C ALA A 139 -4.91 -0.42 2.22
N GLU A 140 -4.84 0.89 1.93
CA GLU A 140 -4.75 1.41 0.55
C GLU A 140 -3.59 0.78 -0.23
N ARG A 141 -2.43 0.64 0.43
CA ARG A 141 -1.23 0.02 -0.17
C ARG A 141 -1.43 -1.45 -0.49
N SER A 142 -2.03 -2.21 0.42
CA SER A 142 -2.34 -3.61 0.17
C SER A 142 -3.25 -3.77 -1.04
N VAL A 143 -4.30 -2.95 -1.16
CA VAL A 143 -5.20 -2.94 -2.32
C VAL A 143 -4.42 -2.55 -3.60
N GLN A 144 -3.55 -1.56 -3.55
CA GLN A 144 -2.71 -1.17 -4.70
C GLN A 144 -1.79 -2.32 -5.13
N PHE A 145 -1.13 -2.98 -4.17
CA PHE A 145 -0.28 -4.14 -4.43
C PHE A 145 -1.04 -5.25 -5.17
N HIS A 146 -2.21 -5.64 -4.65
CA HIS A 146 -3.03 -6.69 -5.29
C HIS A 146 -3.49 -6.30 -6.70
N ASN A 147 -3.84 -5.03 -6.93
CA ASN A 147 -4.29 -4.56 -8.24
C ASN A 147 -3.19 -4.53 -9.30
N PHE A 148 -1.93 -4.41 -8.89
CA PHE A 148 -0.80 -4.28 -9.82
C PHE A 148 0.13 -5.50 -9.86
N LYS A 149 0.02 -6.43 -8.90
CA LYS A 149 0.83 -7.64 -8.86
C LYS A 149 0.74 -8.46 -10.14
N ASP A 150 -0.48 -8.63 -10.67
CA ASP A 150 -0.72 -9.43 -11.89
C ASP A 150 -0.43 -8.65 -13.18
N ARG A 151 -0.08 -7.36 -13.05
CA ARG A 151 0.24 -6.47 -14.17
C ARG A 151 1.74 -6.27 -14.39
N VAL A 152 2.57 -7.04 -13.68
CA VAL A 152 4.01 -7.12 -13.97
C VAL A 152 4.18 -7.64 -15.40
N GLY A 153 5.00 -6.95 -16.20
CA GLY A 153 5.15 -7.29 -17.60
C GLY A 153 4.35 -6.42 -18.58
N GLU A 154 3.50 -5.52 -18.08
CA GLU A 154 2.72 -4.61 -18.92
C GLU A 154 3.37 -3.24 -19.09
N ILE A 155 3.03 -2.58 -20.21
CA ILE A 155 3.29 -1.16 -20.40
C ILE A 155 2.14 -0.35 -19.79
N VAL A 156 2.50 0.64 -18.99
CA VAL A 156 1.56 1.59 -18.40
C VAL A 156 1.84 3.01 -18.86
N ASN A 157 0.78 3.80 -18.97
CA ASN A 157 0.84 5.22 -19.23
C ASN A 157 0.60 5.95 -17.91
N GLY A 158 1.42 6.94 -17.61
CA GLY A 158 1.29 7.75 -16.41
C GLY A 158 1.66 9.20 -16.65
N ILE A 159 1.51 10.00 -15.60
CA ILE A 159 1.89 11.41 -15.58
C ILE A 159 2.96 11.62 -14.52
N VAL A 160 4.02 12.32 -14.88
CA VAL A 160 5.09 12.65 -13.94
C VAL A 160 4.56 13.59 -12.85
N LYS A 161 4.52 13.12 -11.61
CA LYS A 161 4.06 13.88 -10.45
C LYS A 161 5.18 14.75 -9.88
N ARG A 162 6.37 14.18 -9.72
CA ARG A 162 7.56 14.86 -9.19
C ARG A 162 8.84 14.15 -9.62
N VAL A 163 9.94 14.88 -9.58
CA VAL A 163 11.29 14.37 -9.84
C VAL A 163 12.14 14.65 -8.61
N GLU A 164 12.72 13.61 -8.00
CA GLU A 164 13.51 13.69 -6.77
C GLU A 164 14.85 12.97 -6.95
N TYR A 165 15.94 13.68 -6.84
CA TYR A 165 17.31 13.11 -6.96
C TYR A 165 17.54 12.30 -8.24
N GLY A 166 16.88 12.69 -9.35
CA GLY A 166 16.92 11.96 -10.62
C GLY A 166 15.95 10.81 -10.75
N ASN A 167 15.28 10.39 -9.68
CA ASN A 167 14.19 9.43 -9.73
C ASN A 167 12.86 10.14 -10.05
N ILE A 168 11.99 9.46 -10.77
CA ILE A 168 10.71 10.02 -11.21
C ILE A 168 9.58 9.28 -10.51
N ILE A 169 8.70 10.02 -9.85
CA ILE A 169 7.45 9.49 -9.32
C ILE A 169 6.37 9.74 -10.37
N VAL A 170 5.79 8.65 -10.85
CA VAL A 170 4.76 8.63 -11.89
C VAL A 170 3.42 8.31 -11.25
N ASP A 171 2.41 9.08 -11.58
CA ASP A 171 1.02 8.85 -11.19
C ASP A 171 0.34 8.00 -12.27
N LEU A 172 -0.13 6.83 -11.89
CA LEU A 172 -0.88 5.89 -12.73
C LEU A 172 -2.41 6.05 -12.55
N GLY A 173 -2.86 7.09 -11.84
CA GLY A 173 -4.26 7.36 -11.51
C GLY A 173 -4.76 6.61 -10.27
N LYS A 174 -4.44 5.34 -10.09
CA LYS A 174 -4.82 4.54 -8.91
C LYS A 174 -3.67 4.29 -7.94
N ALA A 175 -2.43 4.48 -8.38
CA ALA A 175 -1.24 4.27 -7.58
C ALA A 175 -0.07 5.12 -8.08
N GLU A 176 0.89 5.37 -7.20
CA GLU A 176 2.16 5.98 -7.55
C GLU A 176 3.20 4.90 -7.87
N ALA A 177 3.98 5.13 -8.91
CA ALA A 177 5.05 4.26 -9.34
C ALA A 177 6.40 4.98 -9.33
N LEU A 178 7.47 4.24 -9.10
CA LEU A 178 8.83 4.74 -9.08
C LEU A 178 9.57 4.32 -10.35
N LEU A 179 10.07 5.30 -11.09
CA LEU A 179 11.03 5.10 -12.17
C LEU A 179 12.39 5.62 -11.70
N LYS A 180 13.31 4.70 -11.43
CA LYS A 180 14.67 5.02 -10.97
C LYS A 180 15.47 5.66 -12.09
N ARG A 181 16.48 6.46 -11.71
CA ARG A 181 17.39 7.09 -12.65
C ARG A 181 18.11 6.09 -13.56
N ASP A 182 18.52 4.94 -13.00
CA ASP A 182 19.24 3.89 -13.73
C ASP A 182 18.33 3.14 -14.73
N GLU A 183 17.02 3.29 -14.59
CA GLU A 183 15.99 2.70 -15.46
C GLU A 183 15.48 3.68 -16.53
N LEU A 184 16.07 4.87 -16.59
CA LEU A 184 15.84 5.85 -17.64
C LEU A 184 16.80 5.65 -18.82
N LEU A 185 16.43 6.18 -19.97
CA LEU A 185 17.36 6.25 -21.11
C LEU A 185 18.33 7.43 -20.92
N ASN A 186 19.59 7.25 -21.34
CA ASN A 186 20.69 8.18 -21.06
C ASN A 186 20.45 9.65 -21.49
N ARG A 187 19.48 9.93 -22.37
CA ARG A 187 19.19 11.26 -22.89
C ARG A 187 17.81 11.78 -22.52
N GLU A 188 17.07 11.05 -21.70
CA GLU A 188 15.71 11.43 -21.31
C GLU A 188 15.72 12.38 -20.12
N THR A 189 14.94 13.44 -20.26
CA THR A 189 14.63 14.36 -19.17
C THR A 189 13.13 14.59 -19.12
N PHE A 190 12.52 14.32 -17.99
CA PHE A 190 11.10 14.53 -17.78
C PHE A 190 10.87 15.67 -16.79
N ARG A 191 9.80 16.42 -17.04
CA ARG A 191 9.31 17.49 -16.17
C ARG A 191 8.00 17.07 -15.53
N ARG A 192 7.63 17.78 -14.49
CA ARG A 192 6.30 17.60 -13.87
C ARG A 192 5.20 17.80 -14.91
N SER A 193 4.19 16.93 -14.87
CA SER A 193 3.04 16.87 -15.79
C SER A 193 3.33 16.29 -17.16
N ASP A 194 4.55 15.87 -17.46
CA ASP A 194 4.84 15.14 -18.69
C ASP A 194 4.16 13.77 -18.67
N ARG A 195 3.70 13.33 -19.83
CA ARG A 195 3.20 11.96 -20.00
C ARG A 195 4.37 11.03 -20.23
N ILE A 196 4.33 9.90 -19.56
CA ILE A 196 5.36 8.88 -19.67
C ILE A 196 4.72 7.52 -19.91
N ARG A 197 5.36 6.74 -20.77
CA ARG A 197 5.06 5.34 -21.02
C ARG A 197 6.20 4.51 -20.49
N ALA A 198 5.93 3.51 -19.64
CA ALA A 198 6.97 2.70 -19.02
C ALA A 198 6.48 1.27 -18.77
N TYR A 199 7.42 0.36 -18.60
CA TYR A 199 7.20 -1.05 -18.34
C TYR A 199 7.24 -1.33 -16.84
N ILE A 200 6.27 -2.09 -16.32
CA ILE A 200 6.28 -2.54 -14.93
C ILE A 200 7.20 -3.75 -14.86
N TYR A 201 8.39 -3.58 -14.28
CA TYR A 201 9.32 -4.70 -14.15
C TYR A 201 9.19 -5.41 -12.81
N ASP A 202 8.68 -4.73 -11.77
CA ASP A 202 8.53 -5.31 -10.44
C ASP A 202 7.44 -4.60 -9.64
N VAL A 203 6.77 -5.36 -8.76
CA VAL A 203 5.82 -4.84 -7.78
C VAL A 203 6.14 -5.49 -6.45
N ARG A 204 6.54 -4.68 -5.45
CA ARG A 204 6.95 -5.15 -4.13
C ARG A 204 6.07 -4.55 -3.05
N GLU A 205 5.86 -5.31 -2.00
CA GLU A 205 5.21 -4.82 -0.80
C GLU A 205 6.24 -4.03 0.04
N GLU A 206 6.23 -2.72 -0.13
CA GLU A 206 7.13 -1.80 0.59
C GLU A 206 6.35 -1.11 1.71
N THR A 207 6.94 -0.95 2.88
CA THR A 207 6.33 -0.22 3.99
C THR A 207 6.33 1.30 3.77
N ASN A 208 7.34 1.81 3.05
CA ASN A 208 7.49 3.23 2.75
C ASN A 208 7.80 3.44 1.26
N GLY A 209 7.14 4.43 0.62
CA GLY A 209 7.37 4.77 -0.77
C GLY A 209 6.48 4.03 -1.78
N PRO A 210 6.66 4.23 -3.08
CA PRO A 210 5.93 3.54 -4.13
C PRO A 210 6.25 2.04 -4.17
N GLN A 211 5.24 1.22 -4.47
CA GLN A 211 5.34 -0.25 -4.54
C GLN A 211 5.56 -0.77 -5.97
N ILE A 212 5.29 0.08 -6.96
CA ILE A 212 5.34 -0.27 -8.38
C ILE A 212 6.64 0.31 -8.95
N PHE A 213 7.44 -0.54 -9.56
CA PHE A 213 8.72 -0.16 -10.14
C PHE A 213 8.64 -0.20 -11.66
N LEU A 214 8.99 0.94 -12.27
CA LEU A 214 8.95 1.14 -13.70
C LEU A 214 10.34 1.13 -14.30
N SER A 215 10.45 0.68 -15.55
CA SER A 215 11.67 0.75 -16.35
C SER A 215 11.37 1.17 -17.78
N ARG A 216 12.29 1.94 -18.35
CA ARG A 216 12.37 2.25 -19.78
C ARG A 216 13.64 1.65 -20.41
N ALA A 217 14.58 1.23 -19.57
CA ALA A 217 15.82 0.59 -19.97
C ALA A 217 15.69 -0.95 -20.17
N HIS A 218 14.65 -1.56 -19.60
CA HIS A 218 14.46 -3.01 -19.66
C HIS A 218 14.24 -3.54 -21.10
N ASN A 219 14.80 -4.70 -21.41
CA ASN A 219 14.67 -5.31 -22.75
C ASN A 219 13.22 -5.61 -23.10
N GLU A 220 12.42 -6.10 -22.14
CA GLU A 220 11.01 -6.42 -22.35
C GLU A 220 10.16 -5.17 -22.67
N PHE A 221 10.59 -3.99 -22.27
CA PHE A 221 9.92 -2.75 -22.67
C PHE A 221 9.90 -2.62 -24.20
N LEU A 222 11.03 -2.90 -24.84
CA LEU A 222 11.13 -2.85 -26.29
C LEU A 222 10.26 -3.94 -26.95
N VAL A 223 10.25 -5.18 -26.42
CA VAL A 223 9.39 -6.26 -26.91
C VAL A 223 7.92 -5.87 -26.83
N MET A 224 7.50 -5.30 -25.71
CA MET A 224 6.12 -4.90 -25.51
C MET A 224 5.71 -3.70 -26.38
N LEU A 225 6.63 -2.78 -26.68
CA LEU A 225 6.37 -1.71 -27.66
C LEU A 225 6.14 -2.32 -29.06
N PHE A 226 6.97 -3.25 -29.49
CA PHE A 226 6.76 -3.94 -30.76
C PHE A 226 5.44 -4.73 -30.76
N LYS A 227 5.08 -5.37 -29.67
CA LYS A 227 3.80 -6.08 -29.54
C LYS A 227 2.59 -5.14 -29.68
N GLN A 228 2.71 -3.89 -29.27
CA GLN A 228 1.65 -2.89 -29.44
C GLN A 228 1.59 -2.33 -30.87
N GLU A 229 2.74 -2.15 -31.53
CA GLU A 229 2.81 -1.53 -32.87
C GLU A 229 2.68 -2.55 -34.02
N VAL A 230 2.94 -3.85 -33.76
CA VAL A 230 2.95 -4.92 -34.76
C VAL A 230 1.91 -5.97 -34.43
N PRO A 231 0.73 -5.94 -35.09
CA PRO A 231 -0.36 -6.91 -34.81
C PRO A 231 0.07 -8.36 -34.97
N GLU A 232 0.96 -8.66 -35.91
CA GLU A 232 1.45 -10.01 -36.20
C GLU A 232 2.26 -10.59 -35.02
N ILE A 233 2.88 -9.74 -34.18
CA ILE A 233 3.53 -10.14 -32.92
C ILE A 233 2.47 -10.32 -31.84
N TYR A 234 1.46 -9.45 -31.78
CA TYR A 234 0.37 -9.56 -30.82
C TYR A 234 -0.41 -10.87 -31.00
N ASP A 235 -0.69 -11.25 -32.26
CA ASP A 235 -1.41 -12.47 -32.63
C ASP A 235 -0.55 -13.74 -32.51
N GLY A 236 0.75 -13.59 -32.20
CA GLY A 236 1.69 -14.71 -32.04
C GLY A 236 2.14 -15.37 -33.33
N ILE A 237 1.89 -14.73 -34.48
CA ILE A 237 2.37 -15.21 -35.81
C ILE A 237 3.90 -15.01 -35.93
N ILE A 238 4.36 -13.86 -35.44
CA ILE A 238 5.78 -13.51 -35.33
C ILE A 238 6.18 -13.60 -33.87
N GLU A 239 7.24 -14.29 -33.55
CA GLU A 239 7.80 -14.41 -32.23
C GLU A 239 9.12 -13.62 -32.13
N VAL A 240 9.27 -12.82 -31.07
CA VAL A 240 10.55 -12.24 -30.70
C VAL A 240 11.34 -13.26 -29.90
N LYS A 241 12.46 -13.72 -30.42
CA LYS A 241 13.30 -14.78 -29.80
C LYS A 241 14.33 -14.20 -28.82
N SER A 242 14.95 -13.10 -29.15
CA SER A 242 15.94 -12.46 -28.29
C SER A 242 16.04 -10.99 -28.57
N VAL A 243 16.45 -10.26 -27.54
CA VAL A 243 16.71 -8.82 -27.58
C VAL A 243 18.05 -8.56 -26.90
N ALA A 244 18.91 -7.81 -27.58
CA ALA A 244 20.14 -7.26 -27.02
C ALA A 244 20.05 -5.73 -27.14
N ARG A 245 20.14 -5.00 -26.04
CA ARG A 245 19.87 -3.57 -25.99
C ARG A 245 20.93 -2.83 -25.19
N ASP A 246 21.37 -1.71 -25.73
CA ASP A 246 22.07 -0.64 -25.06
C ASP A 246 21.09 0.56 -24.96
N PRO A 247 20.46 0.77 -23.80
CA PRO A 247 19.32 1.68 -23.68
C PRO A 247 19.65 3.10 -24.09
N GLY A 248 18.84 3.66 -25.01
CA GLY A 248 19.02 5.01 -25.55
C GLY A 248 20.10 5.14 -26.61
N SER A 249 20.77 4.05 -27.00
CA SER A 249 21.80 4.01 -28.04
C SER A 249 21.38 3.11 -29.19
N ARG A 250 21.36 1.82 -28.99
CA ARG A 250 21.08 0.81 -30.03
C ARG A 250 20.45 -0.44 -29.45
N ALA A 251 19.52 -1.03 -30.21
CA ALA A 251 18.94 -2.31 -29.90
C ALA A 251 18.98 -3.25 -31.09
N LYS A 252 19.11 -4.54 -30.82
CA LYS A 252 19.02 -5.60 -31.83
C LYS A 252 17.95 -6.60 -31.42
N ILE A 253 16.98 -6.81 -32.29
CA ILE A 253 15.86 -7.74 -32.07
C ILE A 253 15.95 -8.86 -33.09
N ALA A 254 15.84 -10.08 -32.59
CA ALA A 254 15.77 -11.27 -33.40
C ALA A 254 14.33 -11.78 -33.43
N VAL A 255 13.77 -11.86 -34.63
CA VAL A 255 12.40 -12.29 -34.88
C VAL A 255 12.35 -13.56 -35.69
N THR A 256 11.32 -14.35 -35.49
CA THR A 256 11.06 -15.58 -36.25
C THR A 256 9.57 -15.71 -36.54
N THR A 257 9.23 -16.50 -37.59
CA THR A 257 7.85 -16.89 -37.86
C THR A 257 7.77 -18.34 -38.21
N LYS A 258 6.66 -18.98 -37.91
CA LYS A 258 6.33 -20.34 -38.37
C LYS A 258 5.68 -20.33 -39.74
N ASP A 259 5.12 -19.23 -40.17
CA ASP A 259 4.46 -19.06 -41.44
C ASP A 259 5.45 -18.59 -42.51
N LYS A 260 5.78 -19.42 -43.44
CA LYS A 260 6.73 -19.14 -44.55
C LYS A 260 6.22 -18.09 -45.54
N SER A 261 4.93 -17.76 -45.49
CA SER A 261 4.31 -16.73 -46.35
C SER A 261 4.52 -15.32 -45.87
N ILE A 262 4.96 -15.14 -44.63
CA ILE A 262 5.10 -13.82 -43.97
C ILE A 262 6.59 -13.50 -43.80
N ASP A 263 6.98 -12.31 -44.27
CA ASP A 263 8.29 -11.74 -43.95
C ASP A 263 8.23 -11.07 -42.56
N PRO A 264 8.84 -11.67 -41.50
CA PRO A 264 8.73 -11.14 -40.15
C PRO A 264 9.48 -9.83 -39.98
N VAL A 265 10.55 -9.57 -40.72
CA VAL A 265 11.30 -8.33 -40.67
C VAL A 265 10.49 -7.22 -41.35
N GLY A 266 9.95 -7.47 -42.54
CA GLY A 266 9.13 -6.53 -43.27
C GLY A 266 7.85 -6.13 -42.48
N ALA A 267 7.21 -7.07 -41.81
CA ALA A 267 6.06 -6.83 -40.98
C ALA A 267 6.39 -5.92 -39.76
N CYS A 268 7.53 -6.14 -39.10
CA CYS A 268 8.02 -5.29 -38.00
C CYS A 268 8.43 -3.91 -38.45
N VAL A 269 9.02 -3.77 -39.63
CA VAL A 269 9.41 -2.47 -40.22
C VAL A 269 8.15 -1.67 -40.57
N GLY A 270 7.17 -2.34 -41.18
CA GLY A 270 5.94 -1.71 -41.66
C GLY A 270 6.14 -0.88 -42.92
N MET A 271 5.04 -0.32 -43.46
CA MET A 271 5.09 0.47 -44.67
C MET A 271 6.02 1.70 -44.48
N ARG A 272 7.06 1.79 -45.33
CA ARG A 272 8.06 2.87 -45.27
C ARG A 272 8.73 3.05 -43.91
N GLY A 273 8.77 1.98 -43.09
CA GLY A 273 9.37 2.04 -41.77
C GLY A 273 8.49 2.66 -40.68
N SER A 274 7.19 2.84 -40.91
CA SER A 274 6.29 3.52 -39.97
C SER A 274 6.21 2.91 -38.61
N ARG A 275 6.15 1.55 -38.52
CA ARG A 275 6.04 0.84 -37.25
C ARG A 275 7.32 0.92 -36.42
N VAL A 276 8.47 0.63 -37.03
CA VAL A 276 9.75 0.74 -36.35
C VAL A 276 10.04 2.17 -35.94
N GLN A 277 9.66 3.17 -36.78
CA GLN A 277 9.85 4.58 -36.48
C GLN A 277 9.01 5.05 -35.28
N ALA A 278 7.81 4.51 -35.12
CA ALA A 278 6.97 4.78 -33.92
C ALA A 278 7.67 4.33 -32.64
N VAL A 279 8.27 3.12 -32.65
CA VAL A 279 9.04 2.61 -31.51
C VAL A 279 10.33 3.42 -31.29
N VAL A 280 11.06 3.76 -32.36
CA VAL A 280 12.26 4.62 -32.28
C VAL A 280 11.93 5.98 -31.66
N ASN A 281 10.82 6.60 -32.05
CA ASN A 281 10.38 7.88 -31.50
C ASN A 281 10.04 7.78 -30.02
N GLU A 282 9.36 6.70 -29.57
CA GLU A 282 9.08 6.45 -28.16
C GLU A 282 10.37 6.30 -27.34
N LEU A 283 11.40 5.69 -27.92
CA LEU A 283 12.71 5.45 -27.30
C LEU A 283 13.72 6.58 -27.54
N GLN A 284 13.26 7.80 -27.87
CA GLN A 284 14.07 9.00 -28.04
C GLN A 284 15.20 8.85 -29.09
N GLY A 285 14.94 8.12 -30.15
CA GLY A 285 15.89 7.95 -31.26
C GLY A 285 16.86 6.78 -31.12
N GLU A 286 16.59 5.82 -30.24
CA GLU A 286 17.35 4.57 -30.14
C GLU A 286 17.31 3.82 -31.47
N LYS A 287 18.48 3.46 -32.00
CA LYS A 287 18.59 2.75 -33.29
C LYS A 287 18.18 1.30 -33.10
N ILE A 288 17.25 0.81 -33.94
CA ILE A 288 16.74 -0.55 -33.85
C ILE A 288 17.11 -1.35 -35.09
N ASP A 289 17.87 -2.43 -34.89
CA ASP A 289 18.21 -3.39 -35.92
C ASP A 289 17.35 -4.65 -35.78
N LEU A 290 16.68 -5.02 -36.85
CA LEU A 290 15.87 -6.22 -36.91
C LEU A 290 16.66 -7.33 -37.64
N SER A 291 16.68 -8.54 -37.09
CA SER A 291 17.33 -9.70 -37.68
C SER A 291 16.39 -10.90 -37.71
N LEU A 292 16.43 -11.66 -38.79
CA LEU A 292 15.68 -12.91 -38.93
C LEU A 292 16.50 -14.04 -38.36
N ILE A 293 15.88 -14.87 -37.52
CA ILE A 293 16.42 -16.17 -37.12
C ILE A 293 15.67 -17.25 -37.89
N HIS A 294 16.41 -17.96 -38.74
CA HIS A 294 15.92 -19.19 -39.36
C HIS A 294 16.07 -20.33 -38.34
N ILE A 295 14.99 -20.99 -38.02
CA ILE A 295 14.97 -22.22 -37.23
C ILE A 295 14.94 -23.40 -38.20
#